data_b26fc60d6542cc90499292f69889bfb5
#
_entry.id   b26fc60d6542cc90499292f69889bfb5
#
_cell.length_a   1.000
_cell.length_b   1.000
_cell.length_c   1.000
_cell.angle_alpha   90.00
_cell.angle_beta   90.00
_cell.angle_gamma   90.00
#
_symmetry.space_group_name_H-M   'P 1'
#
loop_
_entity.id
_entity.type
_entity.pdbx_description
1 polymer ?
#
loop_
_entity_poly.entity_id
_entity_poly.type
_entity_poly.pdbx_seq_one_letter_code
_entity_poly.pdbx_strand_id
1 'polypeptide(L)'
;TEHLFEWNLPLPAEALNYAREWIPPIEDASARTLVISACSSHTQRNWLPERYAAVARHAIDQHGMRVILAGGPGPIERAMADAIRLHCPAVIDQVGKDTLPQMLALLGRARVLLAPDTGPAHMATMVGTPVIGLYAATNPARSGPYLSRQWCIDAFPRAAAKFRQATPDTLPWHTKIEEPGVMELIEVTEVCNRL
;
A
#
# COMPACT_ATOMS: atom_id res chain seq x y z
N THR A 1 -15.34 -26.16 8.05
CA THR A 1 -16.03 -24.87 8.25
C THR A 1 -15.39 -23.89 7.29
N GLU A 2 -16.09 -23.50 6.23
CA GLU A 2 -15.66 -22.39 5.36
C GLU A 2 -15.67 -21.11 6.19
N HIS A 3 -14.54 -20.43 6.28
CA HIS A 3 -14.47 -19.13 6.89
C HIS A 3 -14.94 -18.08 5.87
N LEU A 4 -16.10 -17.49 6.13
CA LEU A 4 -16.61 -16.38 5.34
C LEU A 4 -15.87 -15.11 5.76
N PHE A 5 -15.16 -14.49 4.81
CA PHE A 5 -14.45 -13.22 5.04
C PHE A 5 -15.21 -12.08 4.35
N GLU A 6 -16.33 -11.69 4.93
CA GLU A 6 -17.15 -10.57 4.45
C GLU A 6 -17.23 -9.49 5.52
N TRP A 7 -16.96 -8.26 5.11
CA TRP A 7 -17.10 -7.06 5.94
C TRP A 7 -18.14 -6.15 5.27
N ASN A 8 -19.40 -6.32 5.63
CA ASN A 8 -20.48 -5.47 5.13
C ASN A 8 -20.52 -4.16 5.92
N LEU A 9 -19.52 -3.30 5.72
CA LEU A 9 -19.43 -2.02 6.39
C LEU A 9 -20.35 -0.99 5.71
N PRO A 10 -21.36 -0.42 6.39
CA PRO A 10 -22.14 0.66 5.84
C PRO A 10 -21.27 1.92 5.72
N LEU A 11 -21.08 2.40 4.49
CA LEU A 11 -20.37 3.65 4.25
C LEU A 11 -21.37 4.81 4.10
N PRO A 12 -21.10 5.98 4.71
CA PRO A 12 -21.94 7.16 4.53
C PRO A 12 -21.98 7.59 3.05
N ALA A 13 -23.12 8.13 2.61
CA ALA A 13 -23.27 8.62 1.23
C ALA A 13 -22.22 9.67 0.84
N GLU A 14 -21.83 10.51 1.78
CA GLU A 14 -20.76 11.50 1.63
C GLU A 14 -19.41 10.83 1.27
N ALA A 15 -19.04 9.75 1.95
CA ALA A 15 -17.82 9.00 1.67
C ALA A 15 -17.86 8.33 0.28
N LEU A 16 -19.01 7.79 -0.09
CA LEU A 16 -19.21 7.21 -1.42
C LEU A 16 -19.13 8.27 -2.53
N ASN A 17 -19.68 9.46 -2.31
CA ASN A 17 -19.61 10.57 -3.26
C ASN A 17 -18.18 11.08 -3.42
N TYR A 18 -17.44 11.27 -2.32
CA TYR A 18 -16.03 11.59 -2.34
C TYR A 18 -15.24 10.59 -3.20
N ALA A 19 -15.43 9.29 -2.96
CA ALA A 19 -14.72 8.27 -3.72
C ALA A 19 -15.07 8.27 -5.22
N ARG A 20 -16.31 8.62 -5.59
CA ARG A 20 -16.72 8.75 -7.01
C ARG A 20 -16.10 9.96 -7.70
N GLU A 21 -15.87 11.04 -6.98
CA GLU A 21 -15.19 12.24 -7.49
C GLU A 21 -13.76 11.91 -7.93
N TRP A 22 -13.03 11.16 -7.09
CA TRP A 22 -11.63 10.82 -7.36
C TRP A 22 -11.47 9.59 -8.24
N ILE A 23 -12.34 8.60 -8.12
CA ILE A 23 -12.35 7.37 -8.93
C ILE A 23 -13.76 7.20 -9.49
N PRO A 24 -14.08 7.83 -10.64
CA PRO A 24 -15.41 7.73 -11.26
C PRO A 24 -15.76 6.29 -11.63
N PRO A 25 -17.04 5.96 -11.88
CA PRO A 25 -17.44 4.67 -12.41
C PRO A 25 -16.66 4.35 -13.67
N ILE A 26 -16.17 3.12 -13.76
CA ILE A 26 -15.39 2.66 -14.90
C ILE A 26 -16.40 2.34 -16.02
N GLU A 27 -16.62 3.26 -16.94
CA GLU A 27 -17.27 2.99 -18.22
C GLU A 27 -16.27 2.36 -19.22
N ASP A 28 -14.97 2.57 -18.97
CA ASP A 28 -13.87 2.01 -19.73
C ASP A 28 -12.89 1.27 -18.79
N ALA A 29 -12.59 0.02 -19.11
CA ALA A 29 -11.64 -0.82 -18.37
C ALA A 29 -10.20 -0.24 -18.32
N SER A 30 -9.91 0.79 -19.13
CA SER A 30 -8.63 1.50 -19.15
C SER A 30 -8.42 2.45 -17.97
N ALA A 31 -9.49 2.89 -17.29
CA ALA A 31 -9.38 3.86 -16.18
C ALA A 31 -9.07 3.21 -14.82
N ARG A 32 -8.09 2.30 -14.77
CA ARG A 32 -7.69 1.64 -13.53
C ARG A 32 -6.94 2.61 -12.62
N THR A 33 -7.20 2.55 -11.32
CA THR A 33 -6.54 3.41 -10.34
C THR A 33 -5.68 2.57 -9.39
N LEU A 34 -4.39 2.94 -9.29
CA LEU A 34 -3.49 2.52 -8.23
C LEU A 34 -3.59 3.55 -7.09
N VAL A 35 -3.92 3.11 -5.90
CA VAL A 35 -3.77 3.92 -4.68
C VAL A 35 -2.44 3.57 -4.03
N ILE A 36 -1.67 4.56 -3.63
CA ILE A 36 -0.44 4.39 -2.86
C ILE A 36 -0.65 5.02 -1.49
N SER A 37 -0.56 4.20 -0.44
CA SER A 37 -0.48 4.66 0.95
C SER A 37 0.93 4.36 1.46
N ALA A 38 1.81 5.36 1.37
CA ALA A 38 3.26 5.15 1.44
C ALA A 38 3.81 5.04 2.86
N CYS A 39 3.03 5.41 3.89
CA CYS A 39 3.52 5.51 5.26
C CYS A 39 2.89 4.51 6.21
N SER A 40 3.71 4.04 7.14
CA SER A 40 3.34 3.34 8.35
C SER A 40 3.63 4.25 9.57
N SER A 41 3.05 3.92 10.71
CA SER A 41 3.33 4.59 11.98
C SER A 41 4.79 4.46 12.44
N HIS A 42 5.53 3.51 11.89
CA HIS A 42 6.96 3.30 12.17
C HIS A 42 7.79 3.59 10.92
N THR A 43 8.67 4.59 10.99
CA THR A 43 9.42 5.11 9.82
C THR A 43 10.28 4.06 9.13
N GLN A 44 10.85 3.10 9.88
CA GLN A 44 11.65 2.00 9.31
C GLN A 44 10.84 1.00 8.48
N ARG A 45 9.51 1.11 8.45
CA ARG A 45 8.65 0.33 7.56
C ARG A 45 8.29 1.08 6.28
N ASN A 46 8.64 2.36 6.19
CA ASN A 46 8.36 3.16 5.01
C ASN A 46 9.40 2.85 3.93
N TRP A 47 8.91 2.63 2.72
CA TRP A 47 9.77 2.46 1.58
C TRP A 47 10.27 3.82 1.07
N LEU A 48 11.23 3.83 0.15
CA LEU A 48 11.87 5.04 -0.33
C LEU A 48 10.93 5.80 -1.30
N PRO A 49 10.80 7.13 -1.17
CA PRO A 49 9.90 7.92 -2.01
C PRO A 49 10.21 7.85 -3.50
N GLU A 50 11.50 7.81 -3.88
CA GLU A 50 11.93 7.65 -5.28
C GLU A 50 11.53 6.29 -5.87
N ARG A 51 11.45 5.24 -5.05
CA ARG A 51 11.00 3.92 -5.48
C ARG A 51 9.49 3.87 -5.65
N TYR A 52 8.72 4.49 -4.75
CA TYR A 52 7.27 4.69 -4.96
C TYR A 52 7.00 5.48 -6.24
N ALA A 53 7.75 6.54 -6.48
CA ALA A 53 7.63 7.35 -7.69
C ALA A 53 7.97 6.56 -8.96
N ALA A 54 8.97 5.67 -8.91
CA ALA A 54 9.32 4.80 -10.02
C ALA A 54 8.18 3.82 -10.37
N VAL A 55 7.56 3.22 -9.33
CA VAL A 55 6.38 2.36 -9.52
C VAL A 55 5.18 3.17 -10.04
N ALA A 56 4.97 4.39 -9.53
CA ALA A 56 3.90 5.27 -10.02
C ALA A 56 4.08 5.60 -11.50
N ARG A 57 5.28 5.98 -11.94
CA ARG A 57 5.57 6.18 -13.38
C ARG A 57 5.32 4.93 -14.20
N HIS A 58 5.79 3.76 -13.72
CA HIS A 58 5.55 2.49 -14.40
C HIS A 58 4.05 2.21 -14.58
N ALA A 59 3.24 2.43 -13.52
CA ALA A 59 1.79 2.26 -13.56
C ALA A 59 1.13 3.20 -14.59
N ILE A 60 1.59 4.45 -14.65
CA ILE A 60 1.09 5.44 -15.61
C ILE A 60 1.50 5.08 -17.04
N ASP A 61 2.80 4.88 -17.27
CA ASP A 61 3.39 4.78 -18.60
C ASP A 61 3.13 3.42 -19.28
N GLN A 62 3.13 2.33 -18.51
CA GLN A 62 2.99 0.98 -19.05
C GLN A 62 1.56 0.44 -18.95
N HIS A 63 0.77 0.92 -17.99
CA HIS A 63 -0.57 0.40 -17.73
C HIS A 63 -1.68 1.44 -17.89
N GLY A 64 -1.35 2.71 -18.21
CA GLY A 64 -2.33 3.79 -18.34
C GLY A 64 -3.11 4.06 -17.05
N MET A 65 -2.58 3.68 -15.90
CA MET A 65 -3.28 3.82 -14.62
C MET A 65 -3.26 5.27 -14.13
N ARG A 66 -4.33 5.66 -13.46
CA ARG A 66 -4.29 6.83 -12.56
C ARG A 66 -3.61 6.42 -11.26
N VAL A 67 -2.80 7.31 -10.69
CA VAL A 67 -2.13 7.06 -9.41
C VAL A 67 -2.54 8.12 -8.40
N ILE A 68 -3.09 7.68 -7.26
CA ILE A 68 -3.52 8.53 -6.16
C ILE A 68 -2.67 8.22 -4.93
N LEU A 69 -2.04 9.25 -4.37
CA LEU A 69 -1.42 9.16 -3.05
C LEU A 69 -2.49 9.43 -1.99
N ALA A 70 -2.62 8.54 -1.02
CA ALA A 70 -3.57 8.66 0.08
C ALA A 70 -2.87 8.32 1.41
N GLY A 71 -3.31 8.97 2.49
CA GLY A 71 -2.71 8.81 3.81
C GLY A 71 -3.18 9.87 4.79
N GLY A 72 -2.79 9.74 6.05
CA GLY A 72 -3.14 10.67 7.11
C GLY A 72 -2.58 12.09 6.93
N PRO A 73 -3.05 13.06 7.73
CA PRO A 73 -2.62 14.46 7.65
C PRO A 73 -1.27 14.72 8.36
N GLY A 74 -0.58 13.69 8.81
CA GLY A 74 0.65 13.82 9.59
C GLY A 74 1.82 14.39 8.79
N PRO A 75 2.80 14.99 9.45
CA PRO A 75 3.96 15.60 8.78
C PRO A 75 4.81 14.57 8.03
N ILE A 76 4.88 13.33 8.51
CA ILE A 76 5.63 12.25 7.86
C ILE A 76 4.97 11.88 6.52
N GLU A 77 3.63 11.71 6.52
CA GLU A 77 2.86 11.43 5.31
C GLU A 77 2.96 12.58 4.31
N ARG A 78 2.91 13.83 4.80
CA ARG A 78 3.04 15.00 3.93
C ARG A 78 4.42 15.06 3.27
N ALA A 79 5.49 14.93 4.06
CA ALA A 79 6.85 14.91 3.55
C ALA A 79 7.09 13.77 2.53
N MET A 80 6.56 12.59 2.80
CA MET A 80 6.63 11.44 1.89
C MET A 80 5.91 11.74 0.56
N ALA A 81 4.69 12.28 0.63
CA ALA A 81 3.92 12.61 -0.56
C ALA A 81 4.62 13.70 -1.41
N ASP A 82 5.18 14.73 -0.77
CA ASP A 82 5.92 15.78 -1.46
C ASP A 82 7.18 15.23 -2.14
N ALA A 83 7.91 14.34 -1.48
CA ALA A 83 9.07 13.66 -2.06
C ALA A 83 8.70 12.75 -3.24
N ILE A 84 7.60 11.99 -3.14
CA ILE A 84 7.11 11.17 -4.26
C ILE A 84 6.73 12.06 -5.45
N ARG A 85 6.01 13.16 -5.20
CA ARG A 85 5.58 14.11 -6.25
C ARG A 85 6.74 14.82 -6.93
N LEU A 86 7.81 15.07 -6.20
CA LEU A 86 9.04 15.64 -6.80
C LEU A 86 9.58 14.74 -7.91
N HIS A 87 9.51 13.43 -7.73
CA HIS A 87 10.00 12.45 -8.69
C HIS A 87 8.93 12.00 -9.70
N CYS A 88 7.64 12.14 -9.39
CA CYS A 88 6.53 11.80 -10.29
C CYS A 88 5.39 12.81 -10.13
N PRO A 89 5.45 13.98 -10.80
CA PRO A 89 4.45 15.05 -10.66
C PRO A 89 3.04 14.67 -11.13
N ALA A 90 2.91 13.60 -11.93
CA ALA A 90 1.64 13.13 -12.47
C ALA A 90 0.74 12.43 -11.43
N VAL A 91 1.24 12.13 -10.24
CA VAL A 91 0.42 11.53 -9.18
C VAL A 91 -0.56 12.54 -8.59
N ILE A 92 -1.76 12.08 -8.30
CA ILE A 92 -2.82 12.87 -7.64
C ILE A 92 -2.61 12.79 -6.14
N ASP A 93 -2.51 13.93 -5.49
CA ASP A 93 -2.24 14.01 -4.06
C ASP A 93 -3.53 14.20 -3.24
N GLN A 94 -3.91 13.18 -2.49
CA GLN A 94 -5.02 13.18 -1.53
C GLN A 94 -4.57 12.98 -0.08
N VAL A 95 -3.26 13.04 0.20
CA VAL A 95 -2.73 12.86 1.55
C VAL A 95 -3.25 13.96 2.50
N GLY A 96 -3.90 13.54 3.57
CA GLY A 96 -4.47 14.42 4.60
C GLY A 96 -5.77 15.12 4.21
N LYS A 97 -6.41 14.72 3.10
CA LYS A 97 -7.62 15.37 2.59
C LYS A 97 -8.90 14.54 2.76
N ASP A 98 -8.78 13.35 3.30
CA ASP A 98 -9.88 12.43 3.51
C ASP A 98 -10.09 12.09 4.99
N THR A 99 -11.29 11.66 5.30
CA THR A 99 -11.64 11.00 6.56
C THR A 99 -11.49 9.49 6.42
N LEU A 100 -11.49 8.76 7.53
CA LEU A 100 -11.36 7.31 7.52
C LEU A 100 -12.45 6.60 6.66
N PRO A 101 -13.75 6.98 6.74
CA PRO A 101 -14.78 6.45 5.84
C PRO A 101 -14.54 6.79 4.36
N GLN A 102 -14.03 7.98 4.05
CA GLN A 102 -13.69 8.41 2.69
C GLN A 102 -12.52 7.61 2.13
N MET A 103 -11.48 7.38 2.93
CA MET A 103 -10.37 6.49 2.57
C MET A 103 -10.86 5.08 2.27
N LEU A 104 -11.72 4.52 3.10
CA LEU A 104 -12.28 3.18 2.90
C LEU A 104 -13.11 3.11 1.60
N ALA A 105 -13.93 4.13 1.34
CA ALA A 105 -14.71 4.23 0.10
C ALA A 105 -13.79 4.38 -1.14
N LEU A 106 -12.72 5.18 -1.03
CA LEU A 106 -11.73 5.36 -2.09
C LEU A 106 -11.04 4.03 -2.42
N LEU A 107 -10.60 3.30 -1.38
CA LEU A 107 -10.00 1.97 -1.55
C LEU A 107 -10.96 1.00 -2.22
N GLY A 108 -12.25 0.98 -1.85
CA GLY A 108 -13.26 0.12 -2.46
C GLY A 108 -13.49 0.36 -3.96
N ARG A 109 -13.00 1.47 -4.51
CA ARG A 109 -13.06 1.79 -5.94
C ARG A 109 -11.71 1.63 -6.65
N ALA A 110 -10.63 1.46 -5.89
CA ALA A 110 -9.30 1.28 -6.45
C ALA A 110 -9.14 -0.11 -7.11
N ARG A 111 -8.34 -0.19 -8.16
CA ARG A 111 -7.96 -1.47 -8.77
C ARG A 111 -7.01 -2.25 -7.86
N VAL A 112 -6.10 -1.54 -7.20
CA VAL A 112 -5.07 -2.11 -6.33
C VAL A 112 -4.54 -1.03 -5.38
N LEU A 113 -4.17 -1.44 -4.18
CA LEU A 113 -3.42 -0.62 -3.21
C LEU A 113 -1.95 -1.09 -3.17
N LEU A 114 -1.02 -0.14 -3.18
CA LEU A 114 0.40 -0.36 -2.83
C LEU A 114 0.65 0.26 -1.45
N ALA A 115 1.09 -0.55 -0.49
CA ALA A 115 1.32 -0.07 0.88
C ALA A 115 2.33 -0.97 1.64
N PRO A 116 3.06 -0.43 2.62
CA PRO A 116 3.78 -1.24 3.60
C PRO A 116 2.82 -1.86 4.63
N ASP A 117 3.36 -2.44 5.71
CA ASP A 117 2.57 -2.91 6.88
C ASP A 117 1.89 -1.73 7.59
N THR A 118 0.65 -1.43 7.22
CA THR A 118 -0.09 -0.24 7.66
C THR A 118 -1.61 -0.47 7.66
N GLY A 119 -2.35 0.40 8.37
CA GLY A 119 -3.80 0.35 8.46
C GLY A 119 -4.53 0.27 7.10
N PRO A 120 -4.22 1.12 6.13
CA PRO A 120 -4.81 1.06 4.78
C PRO A 120 -4.70 -0.30 4.08
N ALA A 121 -3.64 -1.08 4.31
CA ALA A 121 -3.53 -2.44 3.76
C ALA A 121 -4.63 -3.37 4.29
N HIS A 122 -5.00 -3.23 5.57
CA HIS A 122 -6.10 -3.98 6.17
C HIS A 122 -7.47 -3.42 5.77
N MET A 123 -7.59 -2.09 5.65
CA MET A 123 -8.81 -1.45 5.15
C MET A 123 -9.15 -1.90 3.73
N ALA A 124 -8.16 -2.01 2.85
CA ALA A 124 -8.35 -2.50 1.49
C ALA A 124 -8.89 -3.95 1.48
N THR A 125 -8.41 -4.80 2.39
CA THR A 125 -8.96 -6.16 2.58
C THR A 125 -10.45 -6.14 2.92
N MET A 126 -10.90 -5.19 3.77
CA MET A 126 -12.29 -5.08 4.19
C MET A 126 -13.25 -4.70 3.06
N VAL A 127 -12.75 -4.06 2.01
CA VAL A 127 -13.54 -3.65 0.82
C VAL A 127 -13.22 -4.47 -0.43
N GLY A 128 -12.44 -5.56 -0.27
CA GLY A 128 -12.13 -6.49 -1.35
C GLY A 128 -11.08 -5.99 -2.35
N THR A 129 -10.37 -4.91 -2.04
CA THR A 129 -9.33 -4.36 -2.92
C THR A 129 -8.02 -5.12 -2.76
N PRO A 130 -7.43 -5.64 -3.84
CA PRO A 130 -6.12 -6.28 -3.81
C PRO A 130 -5.03 -5.36 -3.28
N VAL A 131 -4.06 -5.92 -2.55
CA VAL A 131 -2.94 -5.18 -1.96
C VAL A 131 -1.62 -5.76 -2.43
N ILE A 132 -0.79 -4.92 -3.05
CA ILE A 132 0.64 -5.17 -3.19
C ILE A 132 1.30 -4.67 -1.91
N GLY A 133 1.55 -5.59 -0.98
CA GLY A 133 2.11 -5.28 0.33
C GLY A 133 3.62 -5.32 0.32
N LEU A 134 4.28 -4.34 0.96
CA LEU A 134 5.74 -4.25 1.06
C LEU A 134 6.21 -4.71 2.44
N TYR A 135 6.78 -5.89 2.52
CA TYR A 135 7.14 -6.55 3.78
C TYR A 135 8.63 -6.94 3.82
N ALA A 136 9.42 -6.14 4.52
CA ALA A 136 10.80 -6.46 4.88
C ALA A 136 11.01 -6.35 6.39
N ALA A 137 10.48 -5.29 7.01
CA ALA A 137 10.57 -5.05 8.44
C ALA A 137 9.67 -5.98 9.27
N THR A 138 8.59 -6.47 8.70
CA THR A 138 7.60 -7.35 9.34
C THR A 138 7.31 -8.56 8.49
N ASN A 139 6.91 -9.66 9.14
CA ASN A 139 6.59 -10.91 8.47
C ASN A 139 5.15 -10.87 7.91
N PRO A 140 4.93 -10.97 6.60
CA PRO A 140 3.58 -10.94 6.01
C PRO A 140 2.72 -12.14 6.39
N ALA A 141 3.32 -13.27 6.78
CA ALA A 141 2.56 -14.40 7.32
C ALA A 141 1.81 -14.03 8.61
N ARG A 142 2.36 -13.07 9.39
CA ARG A 142 1.76 -12.56 10.62
C ARG A 142 0.84 -11.36 10.40
N SER A 143 1.33 -10.33 9.70
CA SER A 143 0.69 -9.02 9.61
C SER A 143 0.28 -8.64 8.18
N GLY A 144 0.42 -9.54 7.22
CA GLY A 144 0.02 -9.27 5.84
C GLY A 144 -1.49 -9.14 5.66
N PRO A 145 -1.93 -8.42 4.61
CA PRO A 145 -3.34 -8.24 4.29
C PRO A 145 -3.97 -9.60 3.97
N TYR A 146 -5.03 -9.95 4.69
CA TYR A 146 -5.51 -11.32 4.82
C TYR A 146 -5.85 -12.00 3.48
N LEU A 147 -6.47 -11.26 2.56
CA LEU A 147 -6.87 -11.76 1.23
C LEU A 147 -5.81 -11.50 0.14
N SER A 148 -4.70 -10.84 0.47
CA SER A 148 -3.70 -10.41 -0.52
C SER A 148 -2.28 -10.88 -0.22
N ARG A 149 -2.09 -11.84 0.69
CA ARG A 149 -0.75 -12.32 1.06
C ARG A 149 0.08 -12.81 -0.13
N GLN A 150 -0.55 -13.44 -1.10
CA GLN A 150 0.08 -13.96 -2.32
C GLN A 150 0.64 -12.86 -3.23
N TRP A 151 0.19 -11.60 -3.06
CA TRP A 151 0.69 -10.45 -3.83
C TRP A 151 1.68 -9.59 -3.05
N CYS A 152 1.95 -9.92 -1.79
CA CYS A 152 2.96 -9.22 -1.02
C CYS A 152 4.36 -9.50 -1.57
N ILE A 153 5.20 -8.47 -1.55
CA ILE A 153 6.65 -8.61 -1.72
C ILE A 153 7.22 -8.99 -0.35
N ASP A 154 7.52 -10.27 -0.18
CA ASP A 154 8.07 -10.80 1.07
C ASP A 154 9.60 -10.77 1.04
N ALA A 155 10.16 -9.69 1.55
CA ALA A 155 11.59 -9.54 1.77
C ALA A 155 12.01 -9.82 3.23
N PHE A 156 11.08 -10.25 4.09
CA PHE A 156 11.37 -10.56 5.49
C PHE A 156 12.44 -11.67 5.65
N PRO A 157 12.47 -12.75 4.84
CA PRO A 157 13.56 -13.71 4.89
C PRO A 157 14.93 -13.09 4.58
N ARG A 158 14.99 -12.16 3.60
CA ARG A 158 16.22 -11.42 3.29
C ARG A 158 16.67 -10.52 4.45
N ALA A 159 15.70 -9.87 5.09
CA ALA A 159 15.95 -9.05 6.28
C ALA A 159 16.42 -9.89 7.46
N ALA A 160 15.80 -11.05 7.72
CA ALA A 160 16.21 -11.98 8.77
C ALA A 160 17.66 -12.45 8.58
N ALA A 161 18.02 -12.86 7.37
CA ALA A 161 19.38 -13.28 7.04
C ALA A 161 20.39 -12.14 7.23
N LYS A 162 20.07 -10.93 6.70
CA LYS A 162 21.01 -9.79 6.72
C LYS A 162 21.19 -9.19 8.12
N PHE A 163 20.12 -8.98 8.86
CA PHE A 163 20.14 -8.20 10.10
C PHE A 163 20.10 -9.05 11.37
N ARG A 164 19.73 -10.34 11.28
CA ARG A 164 19.62 -11.25 12.42
C ARG A 164 20.46 -12.50 12.26
N GLN A 165 21.09 -12.73 11.08
CA GLN A 165 21.83 -13.96 10.77
C GLN A 165 21.00 -15.23 11.04
N ALA A 166 19.71 -15.15 10.73
CA ALA A 166 18.69 -16.15 11.06
C ALA A 166 17.75 -16.39 9.89
N THR A 167 16.99 -17.48 9.94
CA THR A 167 15.83 -17.70 9.07
C THR A 167 14.53 -17.30 9.78
N PRO A 168 13.45 -16.98 9.08
CA PRO A 168 12.17 -16.62 9.70
C PRO A 168 11.69 -17.62 10.75
N ASP A 169 11.89 -18.92 10.49
CA ASP A 169 11.43 -20.01 11.35
C ASP A 169 12.17 -20.10 12.68
N THR A 170 13.38 -19.56 12.76
CA THR A 170 14.20 -19.52 13.98
C THR A 170 13.95 -18.28 14.82
N LEU A 171 13.20 -17.31 14.29
CA LEU A 171 12.88 -16.07 14.98
C LEU A 171 11.53 -16.17 15.73
N PRO A 172 11.38 -15.51 16.90
CA PRO A 172 10.08 -15.38 17.54
C PRO A 172 9.02 -14.83 16.58
N TRP A 173 7.79 -15.37 16.65
CA TRP A 173 6.69 -15.03 15.73
C TRP A 173 6.38 -13.52 15.62
N HIS A 174 6.61 -12.78 16.69
CA HIS A 174 6.37 -11.33 16.74
C HIS A 174 7.60 -10.49 16.36
N THR A 175 8.67 -11.09 15.85
CA THR A 175 9.90 -10.37 15.49
C THR A 175 9.60 -9.31 14.42
N LYS A 176 10.16 -8.13 14.67
CA LYS A 176 10.24 -7.02 13.72
C LYS A 176 11.72 -6.69 13.50
N ILE A 177 12.05 -6.35 12.27
CA ILE A 177 13.39 -5.97 11.84
C ILE A 177 13.30 -4.53 11.35
N GLU A 178 13.26 -3.61 12.29
CA GLU A 178 13.09 -2.17 12.05
C GLU A 178 14.46 -1.48 12.07
N GLU A 179 15.36 -1.95 11.19
CA GLU A 179 16.71 -1.45 11.03
C GLU A 179 16.80 -0.45 9.86
N PRO A 180 17.70 0.55 9.93
CA PRO A 180 17.97 1.42 8.79
C PRO A 180 18.31 0.62 7.52
N GLY A 181 17.66 0.95 6.40
CA GLY A 181 17.88 0.29 5.12
C GLY A 181 17.16 -1.07 4.95
N VAL A 182 16.34 -1.51 5.91
CA VAL A 182 15.62 -2.78 5.79
C VAL A 182 14.66 -2.80 4.59
N MET A 183 13.95 -1.69 4.35
CA MET A 183 13.02 -1.58 3.23
C MET A 183 13.72 -1.43 1.89
N GLU A 184 15.01 -1.11 1.86
CA GLU A 184 15.82 -1.10 0.63
C GLU A 184 16.00 -2.49 0.02
N LEU A 185 15.75 -3.56 0.79
CA LEU A 185 15.77 -4.94 0.30
C LEU A 185 14.65 -5.22 -0.73
N ILE A 186 13.62 -4.40 -0.79
CA ILE A 186 12.54 -4.53 -1.77
C ILE A 186 12.92 -3.76 -3.03
N GLU A 187 13.02 -4.45 -4.18
CA GLU A 187 13.37 -3.84 -5.45
C GLU A 187 12.14 -3.35 -6.20
N VAL A 188 12.29 -2.23 -6.96
CA VAL A 188 11.23 -1.63 -7.78
C VAL A 188 10.65 -2.64 -8.77
N THR A 189 11.52 -3.44 -9.40
CA THR A 189 11.13 -4.45 -10.39
C THR A 189 10.22 -5.53 -9.80
N GLU A 190 10.44 -5.93 -8.54
CA GLU A 190 9.57 -6.89 -7.86
C GLU A 190 8.14 -6.34 -7.71
N VAL A 191 8.02 -5.04 -7.44
CA VAL A 191 6.72 -4.37 -7.27
C VAL A 191 6.05 -4.14 -8.63
N CYS A 192 6.78 -3.67 -9.64
CA CYS A 192 6.27 -3.47 -10.99
C CYS A 192 5.73 -4.76 -11.62
N ASN A 193 6.36 -5.92 -11.35
CA ASN A 193 5.90 -7.22 -11.83
C ASN A 193 4.59 -7.70 -11.18
N ARG A 194 4.05 -6.98 -10.20
CA ARG A 194 2.76 -7.27 -9.54
C ARG A 194 1.62 -6.37 -10.02
N LEU A 195 1.93 -5.32 -10.78
CA LEU A 195 0.94 -4.44 -11.40
C LEU A 195 0.36 -5.04 -12.67
#